data_18d824159bccf9f721dc7746c0acd5ea
#
_entry.id   18d824159bccf9f721dc7746c0acd5ea
#
_cell.length_a   1.000
_cell.length_b   1.000
_cell.length_c   1.000
_cell.angle_alpha   90.00
_cell.angle_beta   90.00
_cell.angle_gamma   90.00
#
_symmetry.space_group_name_H-M   'P 1'
#
loop_
_entity.id
_entity.type
_entity.pdbx_description
1 polymer ?
#
loop_
_entity_poly.entity_id
_entity_poly.type
_entity_poly.pdbx_seq_one_letter_code
_entity_poly.pdbx_strand_id
1 'polypeptide(L)'
;MAPRPTELYRAPFPLYTVRLHPRRGLAITAGGGGAAKTGIGNGVHFLQLEQIGGRLSASLLHCHDTETRATMSMALSGDIIAAGQDHSCHILRLCVPAAGAGGGGAAAEKGPRRRKGAGPAERGDTRSAGGEMTVESLHRVRTDFSPDALQKAVRFSADGTLLVTGGADGFLRLWEFPSMKKALEFKAHDGEIEDITLGPDNKVVTAGRDLQCRVWQRDQLVTGLQWNENLPGIPSTAYRYQACRFGVVEDDCRALRLYTVQVPHKRERRPPPCYLTKWDGGTFLPLLTRPCGSEVISCLSISDSGTFLGLGTVTGSVAVHIAFSLQRLYYVKEAHGIVVTDVAFVPESERGRELLAGNEAALLSVAVDSRCKLHLLPARRSLPVWMLLLLCAGLIVGSIVVLQLAFPGFL
;
A
#
# COMPACT_ATOMS: atom_id res chain seq x y z
N MET A 1 10.46 4.38 22.72
CA MET A 1 9.35 5.18 22.15
C MET A 1 9.42 5.06 20.65
N ALA A 2 8.32 4.73 19.98
CA ALA A 2 8.29 4.80 18.52
C ALA A 2 8.52 6.25 18.07
N PRO A 3 9.34 6.49 17.01
CA PRO A 3 9.56 7.83 16.49
C PRO A 3 8.21 8.43 16.06
N ARG A 4 8.01 9.72 16.32
CA ARG A 4 6.79 10.41 15.88
C ARG A 4 6.71 10.41 14.37
N PRO A 5 5.53 10.15 13.78
CA PRO A 5 5.36 10.17 12.34
C PRO A 5 5.61 11.58 11.80
N THR A 6 6.31 11.66 10.67
CA THR A 6 6.59 12.93 10.00
C THR A 6 5.51 13.21 8.97
N GLU A 7 4.91 14.40 9.00
CA GLU A 7 4.02 14.85 7.93
C GLU A 7 4.86 15.16 6.69
N LEU A 8 4.61 14.43 5.60
CA LEU A 8 5.29 14.64 4.32
C LEU A 8 4.52 15.61 3.41
N TYR A 9 3.20 15.51 3.43
CA TYR A 9 2.35 16.28 2.53
C TYR A 9 0.96 16.50 3.12
N ARG A 10 0.36 17.62 2.75
CA ARG A 10 -1.03 17.95 3.05
C ARG A 10 -1.75 18.35 1.78
N ALA A 11 -2.77 17.59 1.42
CA ALA A 11 -3.62 17.85 0.25
C ALA A 11 -4.70 18.90 0.58
N PRO A 12 -5.30 19.57 -0.42
CA PRO A 12 -6.44 20.45 -0.24
C PRO A 12 -7.78 19.71 -0.08
N PHE A 13 -7.76 18.37 -0.11
CA PHE A 13 -8.94 17.50 -0.04
C PHE A 13 -8.63 16.22 0.77
N PRO A 14 -9.65 15.49 1.26
CA PRO A 14 -9.48 14.19 1.91
C PRO A 14 -8.75 13.19 1.03
N LEU A 15 -7.78 12.47 1.59
CA LEU A 15 -7.03 11.43 0.89
C LEU A 15 -7.64 10.06 1.17
N TYR A 16 -7.80 9.25 0.12
CA TYR A 16 -8.38 7.91 0.20
C TYR A 16 -7.40 6.79 -0.17
N THR A 17 -6.43 7.07 -1.02
CA THR A 17 -5.49 6.05 -1.46
C THR A 17 -4.09 6.63 -1.72
N VAL A 18 -3.07 5.78 -1.54
CA VAL A 18 -1.66 6.10 -1.81
C VAL A 18 -0.98 4.92 -2.47
N ARG A 19 -0.17 5.19 -3.50
CA ARG A 19 0.72 4.21 -4.14
C ARG A 19 2.09 4.84 -4.33
N LEU A 20 3.12 3.99 -4.34
CA LEU A 20 4.46 4.43 -4.66
C LEU A 20 4.92 3.78 -5.96
N HIS A 21 5.51 4.61 -6.82
CA HIS A 21 6.07 4.12 -8.07
C HIS A 21 7.38 3.35 -7.79
N PRO A 22 7.50 2.08 -8.25
CA PRO A 22 8.60 1.21 -7.85
C PRO A 22 10.00 1.72 -8.24
N ARG A 23 10.12 2.55 -9.28
CA ARG A 23 11.42 2.97 -9.84
C ARG A 23 11.72 4.47 -9.76
N ARG A 24 10.71 5.33 -9.49
CA ARG A 24 10.88 6.79 -9.68
C ARG A 24 10.99 7.59 -8.39
N GLY A 25 10.83 6.96 -7.22
CA GLY A 25 10.74 7.71 -5.96
C GLY A 25 9.55 8.67 -5.96
N LEU A 26 8.44 8.25 -6.56
CA LEU A 26 7.23 9.03 -6.72
C LEU A 26 6.13 8.43 -5.85
N ALA A 27 5.54 9.24 -4.97
CA ALA A 27 4.33 8.88 -4.26
C ALA A 27 3.12 9.52 -4.97
N ILE A 28 2.07 8.72 -5.16
CA ILE A 28 0.84 9.11 -5.83
C ILE A 28 -0.27 9.03 -4.79
N THR A 29 -0.86 10.16 -4.47
CA THR A 29 -1.99 10.26 -3.52
C THR A 29 -3.23 10.72 -4.24
N ALA A 30 -4.37 10.18 -3.88
CA ALA A 30 -5.62 10.55 -4.53
C ALA A 30 -6.78 10.59 -3.54
N GLY A 31 -7.79 11.39 -3.88
CA GLY A 31 -8.96 11.58 -3.05
C GLY A 31 -9.91 12.64 -3.59
N GLY A 32 -10.66 13.26 -2.68
CA GLY A 32 -11.55 14.36 -3.00
C GLY A 32 -12.85 14.40 -2.19
N GLY A 33 -13.69 15.41 -2.46
CA GLY A 33 -15.02 15.57 -1.88
C GLY A 33 -16.14 14.85 -2.65
N GLY A 34 -15.82 14.25 -3.80
CA GLY A 34 -16.79 13.61 -4.69
C GLY A 34 -17.68 14.60 -5.44
N ALA A 35 -18.83 14.13 -5.94
CA ALA A 35 -19.77 14.91 -6.71
C ALA A 35 -20.62 15.91 -5.87
N ALA A 36 -20.51 15.84 -4.55
CA ALA A 36 -21.20 16.77 -3.66
C ALA A 36 -20.65 18.20 -3.84
N LYS A 37 -21.52 19.19 -3.99
CA LYS A 37 -21.14 20.61 -4.14
C LYS A 37 -20.65 21.22 -2.81
N THR A 38 -19.64 20.61 -2.20
CA THR A 38 -19.06 21.05 -0.92
C THR A 38 -17.96 22.10 -1.08
N GLY A 39 -17.56 22.41 -2.30
CA GLY A 39 -16.38 23.24 -2.58
C GLY A 39 -15.05 22.52 -2.40
N ILE A 40 -15.05 21.22 -2.07
CA ILE A 40 -13.84 20.41 -1.95
C ILE A 40 -13.50 19.85 -3.33
N GLY A 41 -12.27 20.10 -3.79
CA GLY A 41 -11.77 19.59 -5.07
C GLY A 41 -11.55 18.07 -5.04
N ASN A 42 -11.29 17.50 -6.22
CA ASN A 42 -10.96 16.11 -6.43
C ASN A 42 -9.68 15.99 -7.25
N GLY A 43 -8.84 15.04 -6.98
CA GLY A 43 -7.62 14.91 -7.77
C GLY A 43 -6.71 13.78 -7.41
N VAL A 44 -5.70 13.61 -8.28
CA VAL A 44 -4.55 12.74 -8.09
C VAL A 44 -3.31 13.62 -8.03
N HIS A 45 -2.60 13.58 -6.93
CA HIS A 45 -1.39 14.37 -6.70
C HIS A 45 -0.15 13.48 -6.78
N PHE A 46 0.86 13.95 -7.47
CA PHE A 46 2.12 13.28 -7.70
C PHE A 46 3.20 14.00 -6.90
N LEU A 47 3.81 13.27 -5.98
CA LEU A 47 4.78 13.80 -5.02
C LEU A 47 6.15 13.19 -5.29
N GLN A 48 7.14 14.03 -5.58
CA GLN A 48 8.54 13.61 -5.65
C GLN A 48 9.08 13.39 -4.25
N LEU A 49 9.60 12.21 -4.01
CA LEU A 49 10.26 11.86 -2.74
C LEU A 49 11.76 11.99 -2.89
N GLU A 50 12.39 12.72 -1.97
CA GLU A 50 13.84 12.96 -1.94
C GLU A 50 14.37 12.95 -0.52
N GLN A 51 15.64 12.51 -0.37
CA GLN A 51 16.36 12.62 0.88
C GLN A 51 17.04 14.00 0.94
N ILE A 52 16.57 14.86 1.84
CA ILE A 52 17.14 16.19 2.06
C ILE A 52 17.64 16.29 3.50
N GLY A 53 18.95 16.47 3.68
CA GLY A 53 19.54 16.59 5.01
C GLY A 53 19.32 15.36 5.91
N GLY A 54 19.28 14.16 5.34
CA GLY A 54 19.04 12.90 6.06
C GLY A 54 17.59 12.67 6.46
N ARG A 55 16.65 13.45 5.93
CA ARG A 55 15.20 13.29 6.13
C ARG A 55 14.50 13.13 4.80
N LEU A 56 13.51 12.22 4.76
CA LEU A 56 12.65 12.10 3.60
C LEU A 56 11.72 13.30 3.53
N SER A 57 11.71 13.95 2.38
CA SER A 57 10.86 15.09 2.03
C SER A 57 10.00 14.74 0.82
N ALA A 58 8.85 15.38 0.69
CA ALA A 58 7.97 15.26 -0.46
C ALA A 58 7.69 16.64 -1.03
N SER A 59 7.85 16.80 -2.35
CA SER A 59 7.46 17.99 -3.09
C SER A 59 6.38 17.68 -4.10
N LEU A 60 5.40 18.56 -4.24
CA LEU A 60 4.33 18.40 -5.23
C LEU A 60 4.90 18.63 -6.62
N LEU A 61 4.84 17.59 -7.47
CA LEU A 61 5.35 17.61 -8.84
C LEU A 61 4.25 17.94 -9.85
N HIS A 62 3.06 17.33 -9.70
CA HIS A 62 1.95 17.49 -10.60
C HIS A 62 0.60 17.26 -9.90
N CYS A 63 -0.43 17.97 -10.35
CA CYS A 63 -1.82 17.76 -9.94
C CYS A 63 -2.66 17.41 -11.15
N HIS A 64 -3.32 16.27 -11.11
CA HIS A 64 -4.30 15.87 -12.12
C HIS A 64 -5.69 16.03 -11.51
N ASP A 65 -6.47 16.98 -12.04
CA ASP A 65 -7.85 17.22 -11.62
C ASP A 65 -8.76 16.08 -12.13
N THR A 66 -9.57 15.53 -11.24
CA THR A 66 -10.56 14.49 -11.56
C THR A 66 -11.99 15.02 -11.62
N GLU A 67 -12.15 16.35 -11.74
CA GLU A 67 -13.41 17.07 -11.85
C GLU A 67 -14.33 16.81 -10.63
N THR A 68 -15.46 16.13 -10.85
CA THR A 68 -16.45 15.82 -9.81
C THR A 68 -16.28 14.45 -9.17
N ARG A 69 -15.22 13.71 -9.51
CA ARG A 69 -15.05 12.31 -9.13
C ARG A 69 -13.95 12.13 -8.09
N ALA A 70 -14.30 11.62 -6.92
CA ALA A 70 -13.32 11.24 -5.91
C ALA A 70 -12.67 9.90 -6.25
N THR A 71 -11.35 9.84 -6.21
CA THR A 71 -10.61 8.58 -6.39
C THR A 71 -10.54 7.84 -5.07
N MET A 72 -11.28 6.73 -4.95
CA MET A 72 -11.42 5.93 -3.73
C MET A 72 -10.46 4.75 -3.67
N SER A 73 -10.06 4.20 -4.82
CA SER A 73 -9.15 3.07 -4.93
C SER A 73 -8.19 3.27 -6.08
N MET A 74 -6.96 2.75 -5.96
CA MET A 74 -5.94 2.91 -6.98
C MET A 74 -5.03 1.69 -7.05
N ALA A 75 -4.67 1.28 -8.27
CA ALA A 75 -3.63 0.30 -8.55
C ALA A 75 -2.62 0.89 -9.52
N LEU A 76 -1.36 0.45 -9.40
CA LEU A 76 -0.26 0.92 -10.22
C LEU A 76 0.43 -0.28 -10.88
N SER A 77 0.71 -0.19 -12.17
CA SER A 77 1.53 -1.14 -12.92
C SER A 77 2.47 -0.37 -13.85
N GLY A 78 3.76 -0.31 -13.49
CA GLY A 78 4.71 0.59 -14.15
C GLY A 78 4.23 2.04 -14.14
N ASP A 79 4.17 2.68 -15.30
CA ASP A 79 3.69 4.06 -15.47
C ASP A 79 2.15 4.15 -15.66
N ILE A 80 1.41 3.05 -15.47
CA ILE A 80 -0.05 3.01 -15.63
C ILE A 80 -0.73 2.99 -14.27
N ILE A 81 -1.73 3.86 -14.12
CA ILE A 81 -2.57 3.96 -12.93
C ILE A 81 -3.99 3.54 -13.32
N ALA A 82 -4.57 2.62 -12.57
CA ALA A 82 -6.00 2.34 -12.59
C ALA A 82 -6.64 3.00 -11.36
N ALA A 83 -7.45 4.02 -11.58
CA ALA A 83 -8.08 4.83 -10.55
C ALA A 83 -9.59 4.53 -10.49
N GLY A 84 -10.06 3.99 -9.38
CA GLY A 84 -11.49 3.81 -9.11
C GLY A 84 -12.12 5.13 -8.70
N GLN A 85 -12.95 5.67 -9.56
CA GLN A 85 -13.63 6.95 -9.40
C GLN A 85 -15.14 6.74 -9.46
N ASP A 86 -15.81 6.87 -8.34
CA ASP A 86 -17.23 6.57 -8.20
C ASP A 86 -17.55 5.16 -8.77
N HIS A 87 -18.37 5.05 -9.79
CA HIS A 87 -18.80 3.80 -10.45
C HIS A 87 -17.89 3.36 -11.62
N SER A 88 -16.77 4.03 -11.85
CA SER A 88 -15.93 3.83 -13.05
C SER A 88 -14.46 3.64 -12.69
N CYS A 89 -13.74 2.90 -13.52
CA CYS A 89 -12.28 2.83 -13.50
C CYS A 89 -11.70 3.69 -14.60
N HIS A 90 -10.80 4.60 -14.24
CA HIS A 90 -10.06 5.47 -15.16
C HIS A 90 -8.63 4.96 -15.27
N ILE A 91 -8.17 4.76 -16.49
CA ILE A 91 -6.79 4.34 -16.77
C ILE A 91 -6.00 5.56 -17.21
N LEU A 92 -4.97 5.88 -16.44
CA LEU A 92 -4.11 7.04 -16.65
C LEU A 92 -2.68 6.55 -16.91
N ARG A 93 -1.96 7.26 -17.79
CA ARG A 93 -0.54 7.02 -18.05
C ARG A 93 0.29 8.19 -17.53
N LEU A 94 1.36 7.89 -16.84
CA LEU A 94 2.39 8.86 -16.47
C LEU A 94 3.32 9.10 -17.65
N CYS A 95 3.38 10.30 -18.15
CA CYS A 95 4.30 10.74 -19.18
C CYS A 95 5.37 11.62 -18.52
N VAL A 96 6.52 11.02 -18.24
CA VAL A 96 7.68 11.74 -17.71
C VAL A 96 8.70 11.87 -18.83
N PRO A 97 9.13 13.08 -19.19
CA PRO A 97 10.15 13.28 -20.21
C PRO A 97 11.43 12.51 -19.83
N ALA A 98 12.02 11.82 -20.80
CA ALA A 98 13.30 11.15 -20.63
C ALA A 98 14.35 12.17 -20.21
N ALA A 99 14.97 12.00 -19.07
CA ALA A 99 16.14 12.80 -18.68
C ALA A 99 17.27 12.53 -19.68
N GLY A 100 17.56 13.51 -20.57
CA GLY A 100 18.71 13.49 -21.42
C GLY A 100 18.53 13.06 -22.88
N ALA A 101 17.63 13.71 -23.64
CA ALA A 101 17.76 13.81 -25.08
C ALA A 101 18.02 15.29 -25.42
N GLY A 102 19.11 15.82 -24.93
CA GLY A 102 19.64 17.12 -25.31
C GLY A 102 20.74 16.91 -26.34
N GLY A 103 20.51 17.36 -27.59
CA GLY A 103 21.61 17.65 -28.49
C GLY A 103 21.60 16.87 -29.81
N GLY A 104 20.79 17.26 -30.74
CA GLY A 104 20.96 17.03 -32.17
C GLY A 104 20.58 18.31 -32.90
N GLY A 105 21.59 19.16 -33.18
CA GLY A 105 21.36 20.46 -33.76
C GLY A 105 20.79 20.43 -35.16
N ALA A 106 19.85 21.32 -35.42
CA ALA A 106 19.58 21.82 -36.74
C ALA A 106 19.76 23.35 -36.69
N ALA A 107 20.77 23.80 -37.42
CA ALA A 107 21.03 25.19 -37.65
C ALA A 107 19.90 25.84 -38.45
N ALA A 108 19.31 26.87 -37.94
CA ALA A 108 18.43 27.74 -38.66
C ALA A 108 18.87 29.19 -38.47
N GLU A 109 18.88 29.86 -39.61
CA GLU A 109 19.42 31.15 -39.99
C GLU A 109 19.02 32.35 -39.12
N LYS A 110 19.98 33.30 -39.06
CA LYS A 110 19.87 34.61 -38.44
C LYS A 110 19.03 35.57 -39.30
N GLY A 111 17.98 36.14 -38.71
CA GLY A 111 17.30 37.35 -39.17
C GLY A 111 17.35 38.44 -38.10
N PRO A 112 17.25 39.75 -38.47
CA PRO A 112 17.88 40.81 -37.69
C PRO A 112 17.06 41.36 -36.53
N ARG A 113 17.79 41.80 -35.52
CA ARG A 113 17.33 42.43 -34.26
C ARG A 113 16.54 43.71 -34.45
N ARG A 114 15.43 43.84 -33.77
CA ARG A 114 14.84 45.15 -33.42
C ARG A 114 14.81 45.30 -31.90
N ARG A 115 15.56 46.31 -31.42
CA ARG A 115 15.59 46.74 -30.01
C ARG A 115 14.32 47.54 -29.70
N LYS A 116 13.71 47.28 -28.52
CA LYS A 116 13.08 48.30 -27.67
C LYS A 116 12.72 47.76 -26.29
N GLY A 117 13.07 48.57 -25.28
CA GLY A 117 12.30 48.81 -24.05
C GLY A 117 12.73 48.03 -22.81
N ALA A 118 13.50 48.66 -21.92
CA ALA A 118 13.76 48.21 -20.57
C ALA A 118 12.51 48.40 -19.68
N GLY A 119 12.15 47.37 -18.94
CA GLY A 119 11.23 47.38 -17.80
C GLY A 119 11.83 46.49 -16.66
N PRO A 120 11.49 46.72 -15.38
CA PRO A 120 12.32 46.31 -14.25
C PRO A 120 12.31 44.80 -13.96
N ALA A 121 13.45 44.34 -13.45
CA ALA A 121 13.81 42.99 -13.11
C ALA A 121 12.86 42.35 -12.08
N GLU A 122 12.14 41.34 -12.49
CA GLU A 122 11.60 40.29 -11.61
C GLU A 122 12.68 39.22 -11.38
N ARG A 123 12.82 38.84 -10.12
CA ARG A 123 13.79 37.85 -9.64
C ARG A 123 13.55 36.52 -10.32
N GLY A 124 14.54 36.07 -11.05
CA GLY A 124 14.53 34.78 -11.74
C GLY A 124 14.46 33.62 -10.77
N ASP A 125 13.37 32.90 -10.89
CA ASP A 125 13.21 31.54 -10.39
C ASP A 125 13.97 30.62 -11.34
N THR A 126 15.11 30.07 -10.89
CA THR A 126 15.88 29.08 -11.65
C THR A 126 15.09 27.77 -11.67
N ARG A 127 14.12 27.66 -12.55
CA ARG A 127 13.51 26.40 -12.92
C ARG A 127 14.53 25.56 -13.67
N SER A 128 14.94 24.46 -13.06
CA SER A 128 15.71 23.40 -13.70
C SER A 128 15.03 22.95 -14.99
N ALA A 129 15.80 22.83 -16.07
CA ALA A 129 15.37 22.35 -17.38
C ALA A 129 15.15 20.83 -17.36
N GLY A 130 14.12 20.38 -16.61
CA GLY A 130 13.53 19.04 -16.69
C GLY A 130 12.13 19.20 -17.23
N GLY A 131 11.79 18.46 -18.30
CA GLY A 131 10.45 18.53 -18.90
C GLY A 131 9.36 18.26 -17.86
N GLU A 132 8.23 18.92 -17.99
CA GLU A 132 7.10 18.84 -17.07
C GLU A 132 6.44 17.46 -17.15
N MET A 133 6.19 16.82 -16.01
CA MET A 133 5.43 15.57 -15.95
C MET A 133 3.98 15.83 -16.36
N THR A 134 3.44 14.98 -17.21
CA THR A 134 2.05 15.05 -17.65
C THR A 134 1.32 13.72 -17.41
N VAL A 135 0.00 13.77 -17.36
CA VAL A 135 -0.86 12.60 -17.17
C VAL A 135 -1.82 12.50 -18.35
N GLU A 136 -1.76 11.38 -19.06
CA GLU A 136 -2.62 11.07 -20.18
C GLU A 136 -3.75 10.14 -19.73
N SER A 137 -5.01 10.50 -20.07
CA SER A 137 -6.15 9.59 -19.86
C SER A 137 -6.25 8.63 -21.04
N LEU A 138 -6.15 7.32 -20.78
CA LEU A 138 -6.19 6.28 -21.80
C LEU A 138 -7.59 5.71 -22.00
N HIS A 139 -8.21 5.26 -20.91
CA HIS A 139 -9.50 4.58 -20.94
C HIS A 139 -10.37 4.96 -19.75
N ARG A 140 -11.68 4.86 -19.93
CA ARG A 140 -12.67 4.92 -18.86
C ARG A 140 -13.68 3.81 -19.07
N VAL A 141 -13.84 2.95 -18.07
CA VAL A 141 -14.82 1.86 -18.10
C VAL A 141 -15.71 1.90 -16.87
N ARG A 142 -17.01 1.64 -17.05
CA ARG A 142 -17.93 1.51 -15.92
C ARG A 142 -17.74 0.14 -15.27
N THR A 143 -17.57 0.13 -13.95
CA THR A 143 -17.20 -1.06 -13.17
C THR A 143 -18.21 -1.43 -12.10
N ASP A 144 -19.20 -0.57 -11.84
CA ASP A 144 -20.30 -0.84 -10.92
C ASP A 144 -21.63 -0.35 -11.52
N PHE A 145 -22.68 -1.15 -11.40
CA PHE A 145 -23.99 -0.89 -12.01
C PHE A 145 -25.12 -0.83 -10.97
N SER A 146 -24.79 -0.88 -9.67
CA SER A 146 -25.76 -0.73 -8.59
C SER A 146 -26.32 0.71 -8.49
N PRO A 147 -27.44 0.93 -7.79
CA PRO A 147 -27.96 2.26 -7.51
C PRO A 147 -26.96 3.15 -6.76
N ASP A 148 -26.28 2.59 -5.77
CA ASP A 148 -25.22 3.25 -4.98
C ASP A 148 -23.83 2.88 -5.50
N ALA A 149 -23.69 2.93 -6.83
CA ALA A 149 -22.53 2.42 -7.56
C ALA A 149 -21.21 3.03 -7.08
N LEU A 150 -20.29 2.19 -6.61
CA LEU A 150 -18.96 2.57 -6.14
C LEU A 150 -17.95 1.46 -6.43
N GLN A 151 -16.89 1.79 -7.18
CA GLN A 151 -15.75 0.89 -7.31
C GLN A 151 -14.90 0.92 -6.04
N LYS A 152 -14.91 -0.18 -5.29
CA LYS A 152 -14.22 -0.28 -4.00
C LYS A 152 -12.78 -0.78 -4.11
N ALA A 153 -12.54 -1.72 -5.00
CA ALA A 153 -11.23 -2.34 -5.16
C ALA A 153 -10.81 -2.43 -6.63
N VAL A 154 -9.53 -2.27 -6.86
CA VAL A 154 -8.88 -2.43 -8.17
C VAL A 154 -7.48 -3.00 -7.98
N ARG A 155 -7.09 -3.97 -8.80
CA ARG A 155 -5.75 -4.59 -8.79
C ARG A 155 -5.33 -4.99 -10.19
N PHE A 156 -4.04 -4.81 -10.50
CA PHE A 156 -3.41 -5.43 -11.66
C PHE A 156 -2.91 -6.83 -11.31
N SER A 157 -2.88 -7.73 -12.29
CA SER A 157 -2.11 -8.96 -12.21
C SER A 157 -0.60 -8.65 -12.15
N ALA A 158 0.19 -9.59 -11.65
CA ALA A 158 1.64 -9.40 -11.51
C ALA A 158 2.34 -9.13 -12.85
N ASP A 159 1.85 -9.74 -13.93
CA ASP A 159 2.33 -9.55 -15.31
C ASP A 159 1.75 -8.29 -15.99
N GLY A 160 0.81 -7.60 -15.35
CA GLY A 160 0.16 -6.41 -15.89
C GLY A 160 -0.79 -6.66 -17.07
N THR A 161 -1.13 -7.91 -17.37
CA THR A 161 -2.03 -8.27 -18.50
C THR A 161 -3.51 -8.21 -18.14
N LEU A 162 -3.84 -8.32 -16.87
CA LEU A 162 -5.19 -8.29 -16.36
C LEU A 162 -5.39 -7.16 -15.34
N LEU A 163 -6.56 -6.56 -15.37
CA LEU A 163 -7.07 -5.67 -14.34
C LEU A 163 -8.31 -6.31 -13.72
N VAL A 164 -8.39 -6.30 -12.40
CA VAL A 164 -9.55 -6.84 -11.66
C VAL A 164 -10.18 -5.73 -10.85
N THR A 165 -11.51 -5.62 -10.94
CA THR A 165 -12.30 -4.61 -10.24
C THR A 165 -13.43 -5.26 -9.45
N GLY A 166 -13.74 -4.68 -8.29
CA GLY A 166 -14.87 -5.05 -7.45
C GLY A 166 -15.57 -3.82 -6.91
N GLY A 167 -16.87 -3.88 -6.82
CA GLY A 167 -17.71 -2.75 -6.45
C GLY A 167 -18.73 -3.04 -5.37
N ALA A 168 -19.58 -2.06 -5.12
CA ALA A 168 -20.68 -2.15 -4.18
C ALA A 168 -21.78 -3.14 -4.62
N ASP A 169 -21.83 -3.45 -5.92
CA ASP A 169 -22.77 -4.43 -6.50
C ASP A 169 -22.40 -5.91 -6.20
N GLY A 170 -21.21 -6.16 -5.61
CA GLY A 170 -20.74 -7.50 -5.30
C GLY A 170 -20.22 -8.29 -6.51
N PHE A 171 -20.13 -7.66 -7.69
CA PHE A 171 -19.61 -8.28 -8.89
C PHE A 171 -18.10 -8.13 -9.00
N LEU A 172 -17.45 -9.23 -9.34
CA LEU A 172 -16.05 -9.27 -9.76
C LEU A 172 -15.98 -9.18 -11.28
N ARG A 173 -15.16 -8.24 -11.79
CA ARG A 173 -14.94 -8.04 -13.22
C ARG A 173 -13.47 -8.10 -13.54
N LEU A 174 -13.14 -8.89 -14.55
CA LEU A 174 -11.79 -9.03 -15.11
C LEU A 174 -11.75 -8.35 -16.46
N TRP A 175 -10.70 -7.56 -16.67
CA TRP A 175 -10.48 -6.77 -17.87
C TRP A 175 -9.11 -7.14 -18.45
N GLU A 176 -9.05 -7.38 -19.76
CA GLU A 176 -7.79 -7.53 -20.48
C GLU A 176 -7.11 -6.18 -20.61
N PHE A 177 -5.88 -6.08 -20.20
CA PHE A 177 -5.10 -4.85 -20.36
C PHE A 177 -4.03 -5.02 -21.45
N PRO A 178 -3.82 -4.02 -22.33
CA PRO A 178 -4.31 -2.65 -22.30
C PRO A 178 -5.68 -2.42 -22.97
N SER A 179 -6.28 -3.39 -23.63
CA SER A 179 -7.50 -3.22 -24.44
C SER A 179 -8.73 -2.79 -23.64
N MET A 180 -8.72 -3.01 -22.34
CA MET A 180 -9.86 -2.81 -21.43
C MET A 180 -11.13 -3.54 -21.86
N LYS A 181 -10.98 -4.63 -22.62
CA LYS A 181 -12.07 -5.55 -22.95
C LYS A 181 -12.43 -6.36 -21.72
N LYS A 182 -13.74 -6.40 -21.41
CA LYS A 182 -14.23 -7.21 -20.30
C LYS A 182 -14.11 -8.69 -20.66
N ALA A 183 -13.22 -9.42 -19.96
CA ALA A 183 -12.98 -10.83 -20.16
C ALA A 183 -13.96 -11.70 -19.36
N LEU A 184 -14.33 -11.24 -18.14
CA LEU A 184 -15.18 -12.02 -17.23
C LEU A 184 -15.96 -11.09 -16.31
N GLU A 185 -17.19 -11.49 -15.95
CA GLU A 185 -18.04 -10.82 -14.98
C GLU A 185 -18.95 -11.83 -14.29
N PHE A 186 -18.94 -11.83 -12.96
CA PHE A 186 -19.85 -12.68 -12.18
C PHE A 186 -20.05 -12.11 -10.79
N LYS A 187 -21.15 -12.51 -10.14
CA LYS A 187 -21.46 -12.12 -8.77
C LYS A 187 -20.62 -12.95 -7.80
N ALA A 188 -19.62 -12.29 -7.18
CA ALA A 188 -18.73 -12.93 -6.23
C ALA A 188 -19.27 -12.93 -4.79
N HIS A 189 -20.03 -11.89 -4.40
CA HIS A 189 -20.57 -11.71 -3.06
C HIS A 189 -22.00 -11.20 -3.08
N ASP A 190 -22.77 -11.51 -2.02
CA ASP A 190 -24.13 -10.98 -1.84
C ASP A 190 -24.14 -9.54 -1.28
N GLY A 191 -23.02 -9.03 -0.90
CA GLY A 191 -22.78 -7.64 -0.49
C GLY A 191 -21.61 -7.04 -1.24
N GLU A 192 -21.22 -5.83 -0.83
CA GLU A 192 -20.07 -5.10 -1.40
C GLU A 192 -18.78 -5.91 -1.30
N ILE A 193 -17.92 -5.81 -2.31
CA ILE A 193 -16.55 -6.31 -2.26
C ILE A 193 -15.69 -5.25 -1.55
N GLU A 194 -15.16 -5.59 -0.38
CA GLU A 194 -14.32 -4.68 0.40
C GLU A 194 -12.88 -4.64 -0.13
N ASP A 195 -12.33 -5.79 -0.53
CA ASP A 195 -10.96 -5.85 -1.03
C ASP A 195 -10.75 -7.05 -1.97
N ILE A 196 -9.72 -6.91 -2.82
CA ILE A 196 -9.32 -7.93 -3.80
C ILE A 196 -7.80 -8.08 -3.78
N THR A 197 -7.32 -9.30 -3.95
CA THR A 197 -5.91 -9.57 -4.25
C THR A 197 -5.78 -10.69 -5.27
N LEU A 198 -4.75 -10.60 -6.11
CA LEU A 198 -4.42 -11.65 -7.09
C LEU A 198 -3.27 -12.50 -6.56
N GLY A 199 -3.42 -13.78 -6.68
CA GLY A 199 -2.45 -14.79 -6.29
C GLY A 199 -1.83 -15.52 -7.48
N PRO A 200 -1.17 -16.65 -7.21
CA PRO A 200 -0.57 -17.48 -8.24
C PRO A 200 -1.64 -18.01 -9.21
N ASP A 201 -1.22 -18.27 -10.45
CA ASP A 201 -2.08 -18.83 -11.51
C ASP A 201 -3.36 -18.00 -11.78
N ASN A 202 -3.27 -16.69 -11.62
CA ASN A 202 -4.41 -15.76 -11.75
C ASN A 202 -5.60 -16.12 -10.85
N LYS A 203 -5.36 -16.78 -9.70
CA LYS A 203 -6.37 -16.92 -8.67
C LYS A 203 -6.70 -15.55 -8.07
N VAL A 204 -7.97 -15.30 -7.85
CA VAL A 204 -8.44 -14.05 -7.25
C VAL A 204 -9.02 -14.34 -5.87
N VAL A 205 -8.58 -13.60 -4.86
CA VAL A 205 -9.18 -13.66 -3.53
C VAL A 205 -9.98 -12.38 -3.30
N THR A 206 -11.22 -12.54 -2.86
CA THR A 206 -12.15 -11.44 -2.61
C THR A 206 -12.64 -11.48 -1.17
N ALA A 207 -12.65 -10.34 -0.51
CA ALA A 207 -13.26 -10.14 0.79
C ALA A 207 -14.59 -9.39 0.62
N GLY A 208 -15.69 -9.97 1.08
CA GLY A 208 -17.03 -9.42 0.92
C GLY A 208 -17.67 -8.99 2.24
N ARG A 209 -18.62 -8.09 2.14
CA ARG A 209 -19.43 -7.63 3.26
C ARG A 209 -20.44 -8.66 3.76
N ASP A 210 -20.65 -9.72 2.97
CA ASP A 210 -21.40 -10.93 3.32
C ASP A 210 -20.67 -11.85 4.34
N LEU A 211 -19.63 -11.34 5.01
CA LEU A 211 -18.81 -12.01 6.01
C LEU A 211 -17.92 -13.12 5.44
N GLN A 212 -17.80 -13.22 4.14
CA GLN A 212 -17.04 -14.27 3.48
C GLN A 212 -15.78 -13.72 2.80
N CYS A 213 -14.78 -14.59 2.73
CA CYS A 213 -13.61 -14.41 1.89
C CYS A 213 -13.48 -15.63 0.99
N ARG A 214 -13.46 -15.41 -0.30
CA ARG A 214 -13.57 -16.47 -1.31
C ARG A 214 -12.37 -16.44 -2.26
N VAL A 215 -11.94 -17.62 -2.67
CA VAL A 215 -10.88 -17.82 -3.66
C VAL A 215 -11.51 -18.30 -4.96
N TRP A 216 -11.19 -17.64 -6.04
CA TRP A 216 -11.74 -17.86 -7.36
C TRP A 216 -10.65 -18.28 -8.35
N GLN A 217 -10.97 -19.22 -9.23
CA GLN A 217 -10.20 -19.54 -10.43
C GLN A 217 -11.12 -19.23 -11.62
N ARG A 218 -10.88 -18.12 -12.31
CA ARG A 218 -11.85 -17.53 -13.23
C ARG A 218 -13.18 -17.23 -12.53
N ASP A 219 -14.30 -17.87 -12.94
CA ASP A 219 -15.64 -17.74 -12.36
C ASP A 219 -16.01 -18.88 -11.40
N GLN A 220 -15.10 -19.84 -11.21
CA GLN A 220 -15.34 -20.98 -10.34
C GLN A 220 -14.80 -20.72 -8.94
N LEU A 221 -15.64 -21.00 -7.93
CA LEU A 221 -15.26 -20.96 -6.53
C LEU A 221 -14.32 -22.14 -6.23
N VAL A 222 -13.06 -21.82 -5.86
CA VAL A 222 -12.09 -22.83 -5.43
C VAL A 222 -12.34 -23.21 -3.97
N THR A 223 -12.44 -22.20 -3.09
CA THR A 223 -12.70 -22.41 -1.66
C THR A 223 -13.18 -21.13 -0.99
N GLY A 224 -13.87 -21.27 0.14
CA GLY A 224 -14.12 -20.19 1.09
C GLY A 224 -13.15 -20.28 2.27
N LEU A 225 -12.58 -19.18 2.67
CA LEU A 225 -11.60 -19.14 3.75
C LEU A 225 -12.27 -19.23 5.12
N GLN A 226 -11.76 -20.10 6.01
CA GLN A 226 -12.22 -20.28 7.38
C GLN A 226 -11.08 -19.93 8.35
N TRP A 227 -11.05 -18.69 8.83
CA TRP A 227 -9.93 -18.16 9.64
C TRP A 227 -9.92 -18.65 11.09
N ASN A 228 -11.06 -19.09 11.61
CA ASN A 228 -11.30 -19.42 13.01
C ASN A 228 -11.26 -20.94 13.32
N GLU A 229 -10.85 -21.78 12.39
CA GLU A 229 -10.78 -23.23 12.59
C GLU A 229 -10.00 -23.62 13.87
N ASN A 230 -8.92 -22.90 14.16
CA ASN A 230 -8.09 -23.14 15.34
C ASN A 230 -8.48 -22.28 16.57
N LEU A 231 -9.62 -21.58 16.51
CA LEU A 231 -10.11 -20.70 17.57
C LEU A 231 -11.52 -21.12 18.02
N PRO A 232 -11.65 -22.26 18.71
CA PRO A 232 -12.95 -22.73 19.18
C PRO A 232 -13.57 -21.70 20.14
N GLY A 233 -14.82 -21.35 19.92
CA GLY A 233 -15.55 -20.34 20.69
C GLY A 233 -15.72 -18.99 20.01
N ILE A 234 -15.08 -18.74 18.86
CA ILE A 234 -15.32 -17.54 18.08
C ILE A 234 -16.20 -17.88 16.86
N PRO A 235 -17.46 -17.45 16.82
CA PRO A 235 -18.32 -17.72 15.66
C PRO A 235 -17.84 -16.92 14.44
N SER A 236 -17.83 -17.57 13.26
CA SER A 236 -17.44 -16.92 11.99
C SER A 236 -18.32 -15.72 11.67
N THR A 237 -19.59 -15.73 12.09
CA THR A 237 -20.55 -14.63 11.88
C THR A 237 -20.29 -13.39 12.75
N ALA A 238 -19.41 -13.48 13.76
CA ALA A 238 -19.05 -12.33 14.59
C ALA A 238 -18.05 -11.39 13.92
N TYR A 239 -17.38 -11.87 12.86
CA TYR A 239 -16.32 -11.14 12.18
C TYR A 239 -16.59 -11.05 10.67
N ARG A 240 -16.06 -9.99 10.05
CA ARG A 240 -16.00 -9.84 8.60
C ARG A 240 -14.55 -9.68 8.15
N TYR A 241 -14.29 -10.09 6.92
CA TYR A 241 -13.00 -9.84 6.29
C TYR A 241 -12.95 -8.39 5.78
N GLN A 242 -11.95 -7.64 6.22
CA GLN A 242 -11.77 -6.23 5.86
C GLN A 242 -10.79 -6.03 4.72
N ALA A 243 -9.73 -6.83 4.69
CA ALA A 243 -8.66 -6.70 3.70
C ALA A 243 -8.00 -8.06 3.46
N CYS A 244 -7.44 -8.23 2.26
CA CYS A 244 -6.67 -9.40 1.85
C CYS A 244 -5.48 -8.99 0.98
N ARG A 245 -4.30 -9.58 1.21
CA ARG A 245 -3.07 -9.33 0.42
C ARG A 245 -2.26 -10.60 0.26
N PHE A 246 -1.81 -10.86 -0.97
CA PHE A 246 -0.73 -11.79 -1.20
C PHE A 246 0.62 -11.09 -0.99
N GLY A 247 1.59 -11.85 -0.49
CA GLY A 247 2.97 -11.46 -0.38
C GLY A 247 3.89 -12.65 -0.62
N VAL A 248 5.09 -12.37 -1.09
CA VAL A 248 6.15 -13.35 -1.21
C VAL A 248 6.63 -13.81 0.16
N VAL A 249 7.33 -14.92 0.22
CA VAL A 249 8.03 -15.35 1.43
C VAL A 249 9.46 -14.86 1.34
N GLU A 250 9.97 -14.29 2.43
CA GLU A 250 11.38 -13.93 2.55
C GLU A 250 12.24 -15.16 2.25
N ASP A 251 13.26 -15.01 1.42
CA ASP A 251 14.16 -16.06 0.93
C ASP A 251 13.55 -17.10 -0.04
N ASP A 252 12.25 -17.06 -0.32
CA ASP A 252 11.60 -17.93 -1.31
C ASP A 252 10.58 -17.16 -2.16
N CYS A 253 11.05 -16.55 -3.24
CA CYS A 253 10.21 -15.79 -4.16
C CYS A 253 9.14 -16.62 -4.90
N ARG A 254 9.20 -17.95 -4.84
CA ARG A 254 8.19 -18.85 -5.43
C ARG A 254 7.07 -19.16 -4.45
N ALA A 255 7.35 -19.10 -3.14
CA ALA A 255 6.33 -19.31 -2.14
C ALA A 255 5.53 -18.02 -1.92
N LEU A 256 4.22 -18.13 -1.92
CA LEU A 256 3.32 -17.03 -1.59
C LEU A 256 2.60 -17.31 -0.28
N ARG A 257 2.32 -16.24 0.45
CA ARG A 257 1.43 -16.26 1.61
C ARG A 257 0.30 -15.29 1.36
N LEU A 258 -0.89 -15.68 1.78
CA LEU A 258 -2.02 -14.78 1.85
C LEU A 258 -2.16 -14.26 3.29
N TYR A 259 -2.47 -12.98 3.42
CA TYR A 259 -2.76 -12.33 4.69
C TYR A 259 -4.15 -11.74 4.64
N THR A 260 -4.94 -11.97 5.67
CA THR A 260 -6.30 -11.43 5.80
C THR A 260 -6.50 -10.78 7.15
N VAL A 261 -7.27 -9.72 7.16
CA VAL A 261 -7.67 -8.99 8.36
C VAL A 261 -9.13 -9.28 8.65
N GLN A 262 -9.43 -9.72 9.87
CA GLN A 262 -10.78 -9.93 10.37
C GLN A 262 -11.11 -8.88 11.42
N VAL A 263 -12.20 -8.16 11.22
CA VAL A 263 -12.69 -7.14 12.14
C VAL A 263 -14.08 -7.51 12.66
N PRO A 264 -14.44 -7.10 13.89
CA PRO A 264 -15.77 -7.37 14.44
C PRO A 264 -16.85 -6.84 13.51
N HIS A 265 -17.86 -7.69 13.22
CA HIS A 265 -18.98 -7.31 12.35
C HIS A 265 -19.89 -6.27 13.05
N LYS A 266 -20.14 -6.46 14.34
CA LYS A 266 -20.98 -5.56 15.14
C LYS A 266 -20.11 -4.65 16.00
N ARG A 267 -20.57 -3.41 16.14
CA ARG A 267 -19.93 -2.45 17.05
C ARG A 267 -20.41 -2.71 18.47
N GLU A 268 -19.49 -3.05 19.34
CA GLU A 268 -19.76 -3.33 20.75
C GLU A 268 -19.16 -2.22 21.64
N ARG A 269 -19.70 -2.06 22.85
CA ARG A 269 -19.20 -1.10 23.83
C ARG A 269 -17.75 -1.39 24.28
N ARG A 270 -17.40 -2.68 24.31
CA ARG A 270 -16.02 -3.16 24.48
C ARG A 270 -15.69 -4.03 23.25
N PRO A 271 -15.10 -3.43 22.22
CA PRO A 271 -14.86 -4.15 20.99
C PRO A 271 -13.89 -5.33 21.22
N PRO A 272 -14.25 -6.51 20.74
CA PRO A 272 -13.33 -7.63 20.75
C PRO A 272 -12.13 -7.34 19.83
N PRO A 273 -11.01 -8.07 19.96
CA PRO A 273 -9.81 -7.82 19.16
C PRO A 273 -10.08 -8.12 17.68
N CYS A 274 -9.43 -7.35 16.81
CA CYS A 274 -9.26 -7.72 15.40
C CYS A 274 -8.23 -8.81 15.29
N TYR A 275 -8.32 -9.61 14.21
CA TYR A 275 -7.38 -10.70 13.94
C TYR A 275 -6.64 -10.48 12.63
N LEU A 276 -5.41 -10.93 12.59
CA LEU A 276 -4.58 -11.03 11.41
C LEU A 276 -4.27 -12.51 11.20
N THR A 277 -4.62 -13.02 10.02
CA THR A 277 -4.41 -14.44 9.68
C THR A 277 -3.47 -14.56 8.49
N LYS A 278 -2.47 -15.44 8.65
CA LYS A 278 -1.55 -15.86 7.61
C LYS A 278 -1.97 -17.23 7.08
N TRP A 279 -2.03 -17.35 5.77
CA TRP A 279 -2.46 -18.53 5.03
C TRP A 279 -1.34 -19.04 4.13
N ASP A 280 -1.36 -20.32 3.87
CA ASP A 280 -0.60 -20.87 2.77
C ASP A 280 -1.17 -20.39 1.43
N GLY A 281 -0.35 -19.84 0.54
CA GLY A 281 -0.80 -19.24 -0.71
C GLY A 281 -1.22 -20.24 -1.80
N GLY A 282 -0.87 -21.51 -1.64
CA GLY A 282 -1.24 -22.59 -2.57
C GLY A 282 -2.46 -23.38 -2.11
N THR A 283 -2.44 -23.80 -0.84
CA THR A 283 -3.51 -24.66 -0.25
C THR A 283 -4.65 -23.87 0.38
N PHE A 284 -4.41 -22.58 0.70
CA PHE A 284 -5.36 -21.70 1.40
C PHE A 284 -5.74 -22.17 2.80
N LEU A 285 -4.88 -22.97 3.43
CA LEU A 285 -5.05 -23.37 4.82
C LEU A 285 -4.47 -22.30 5.76
N PRO A 286 -5.11 -22.03 6.91
CA PRO A 286 -4.60 -21.07 7.89
C PRO A 286 -3.35 -21.60 8.55
N LEU A 287 -2.25 -20.84 8.49
CA LEU A 287 -0.99 -21.19 9.14
C LEU A 287 -0.86 -20.58 10.53
N LEU A 288 -1.35 -19.36 10.70
CA LEU A 288 -1.23 -18.63 11.95
C LEU A 288 -2.30 -17.54 12.03
N THR A 289 -3.02 -17.47 13.14
CA THR A 289 -3.96 -16.38 13.44
C THR A 289 -3.56 -15.74 14.78
N ARG A 290 -3.46 -14.40 14.81
CA ARG A 290 -3.14 -13.65 16.02
C ARG A 290 -4.06 -12.43 16.19
N PRO A 291 -4.42 -12.11 17.44
CA PRO A 291 -5.09 -10.86 17.75
C PRO A 291 -4.12 -9.70 17.55
N CYS A 292 -4.58 -8.62 16.91
CA CYS A 292 -3.77 -7.44 16.59
C CYS A 292 -4.24 -6.14 17.24
N GLY A 293 -5.17 -6.22 18.19
CA GLY A 293 -5.67 -5.09 18.96
C GLY A 293 -7.19 -4.92 18.81
N SER A 294 -7.77 -4.05 19.63
CA SER A 294 -9.21 -3.77 19.66
C SER A 294 -9.62 -2.59 18.78
N GLU A 295 -8.67 -1.87 18.18
CA GLU A 295 -8.97 -0.83 17.21
C GLU A 295 -9.32 -1.45 15.87
N VAL A 296 -10.45 -1.04 15.30
CA VAL A 296 -10.93 -1.58 14.01
C VAL A 296 -9.94 -1.22 12.90
N ILE A 297 -9.39 -2.23 12.24
CA ILE A 297 -8.46 -2.07 11.13
C ILE A 297 -9.23 -1.64 9.89
N SER A 298 -8.74 -0.63 9.18
CA SER A 298 -9.33 -0.08 7.96
C SER A 298 -8.61 -0.51 6.68
N CYS A 299 -7.30 -0.70 6.72
CA CYS A 299 -6.49 -1.02 5.55
C CYS A 299 -5.28 -1.90 5.90
N LEU A 300 -4.80 -2.63 4.89
CA LEU A 300 -3.65 -3.53 4.96
C LEU A 300 -2.76 -3.33 3.73
N SER A 301 -1.46 -3.24 3.96
CA SER A 301 -0.42 -3.29 2.92
C SER A 301 0.66 -4.28 3.31
N ILE A 302 1.43 -4.75 2.33
CA ILE A 302 2.58 -5.63 2.52
C ILE A 302 3.80 -5.05 1.83
N SER A 303 4.99 -5.22 2.39
CA SER A 303 6.25 -4.84 1.75
C SER A 303 6.56 -5.75 0.55
N ASP A 304 7.42 -5.28 -0.37
CA ASP A 304 7.77 -6.04 -1.59
C ASP A 304 8.45 -7.37 -1.26
N SER A 305 9.28 -7.42 -0.19
CA SER A 305 9.89 -8.66 0.32
C SER A 305 8.91 -9.60 1.02
N GLY A 306 7.70 -9.13 1.33
CA GLY A 306 6.76 -9.89 2.15
C GLY A 306 7.09 -9.93 3.64
N THR A 307 8.13 -9.21 4.09
CA THR A 307 8.61 -9.22 5.48
C THR A 307 7.72 -8.43 6.43
N PHE A 308 7.13 -7.31 5.96
CA PHE A 308 6.34 -6.40 6.80
C PHE A 308 4.90 -6.24 6.34
N LEU A 309 4.00 -6.15 7.31
CA LEU A 309 2.58 -5.85 7.12
C LEU A 309 2.29 -4.49 7.76
N GLY A 310 1.79 -3.54 6.97
CA GLY A 310 1.33 -2.23 7.42
C GLY A 310 -0.18 -2.22 7.63
N LEU A 311 -0.62 -1.75 8.78
CA LEU A 311 -2.02 -1.65 9.15
C LEU A 311 -2.39 -0.22 9.50
N GLY A 312 -3.52 0.26 8.98
CA GLY A 312 -4.19 1.46 9.42
C GLY A 312 -5.46 1.13 10.19
N THR A 313 -5.89 2.01 11.09
CA THR A 313 -7.11 1.83 11.89
C THR A 313 -8.12 2.95 11.66
N VAL A 314 -9.36 2.68 12.00
CA VAL A 314 -10.46 3.66 11.95
C VAL A 314 -10.23 4.81 12.95
N THR A 315 -9.48 4.58 14.03
CA THR A 315 -9.13 5.59 15.05
C THR A 315 -7.91 6.44 14.69
N GLY A 316 -7.32 6.23 13.50
CA GLY A 316 -6.16 6.99 13.04
C GLY A 316 -4.81 6.42 13.45
N SER A 317 -4.77 5.26 14.09
CA SER A 317 -3.52 4.60 14.50
C SER A 317 -2.89 3.84 13.33
N VAL A 318 -1.56 3.71 13.36
CA VAL A 318 -0.78 2.99 12.36
C VAL A 318 0.13 1.98 13.04
N ALA A 319 0.17 0.76 12.52
CA ALA A 319 1.01 -0.33 13.02
C ALA A 319 1.80 -1.00 11.89
N VAL A 320 2.98 -1.52 12.23
CA VAL A 320 3.74 -2.43 11.38
C VAL A 320 3.94 -3.74 12.13
N HIS A 321 3.64 -4.84 11.46
CA HIS A 321 3.82 -6.21 11.97
C HIS A 321 4.87 -6.93 11.12
N ILE A 322 5.61 -7.85 11.72
CA ILE A 322 6.43 -8.78 10.97
C ILE A 322 5.55 -9.92 10.44
N ALA A 323 5.68 -10.23 9.16
CA ALA A 323 4.83 -11.22 8.50
C ALA A 323 5.09 -12.66 8.97
N PHE A 324 6.32 -12.96 9.39
CA PHE A 324 6.70 -14.28 9.88
C PHE A 324 5.86 -14.73 11.09
N SER A 325 5.85 -13.94 12.16
CA SER A 325 5.19 -14.27 13.43
C SER A 325 3.92 -13.47 13.71
N LEU A 326 3.56 -12.53 12.84
CA LEU A 326 2.46 -11.56 12.99
C LEU A 326 2.60 -10.67 14.24
N GLN A 327 3.82 -10.59 14.82
CA GLN A 327 4.09 -9.72 15.95
C GLN A 327 4.16 -8.26 15.52
N ARG A 328 3.62 -7.37 16.36
CA ARG A 328 3.69 -5.92 16.16
C ARG A 328 5.08 -5.39 16.50
N LEU A 329 5.75 -4.77 15.52
CA LEU A 329 7.07 -4.16 15.65
C LEU A 329 7.01 -2.66 15.93
N TYR A 330 6.01 -1.99 15.35
CA TYR A 330 5.82 -0.54 15.42
C TYR A 330 4.35 -0.22 15.63
N TYR A 331 4.07 0.81 16.43
CA TYR A 331 2.73 1.30 16.65
C TYR A 331 2.76 2.76 17.06
N VAL A 332 1.96 3.56 16.37
CA VAL A 332 1.69 4.95 16.74
C VAL A 332 0.19 5.13 16.88
N LYS A 333 -0.23 5.40 18.11
CA LYS A 333 -1.61 5.72 18.43
C LYS A 333 -1.95 7.07 17.85
N GLU A 334 -3.13 7.20 17.24
CA GLU A 334 -3.66 8.45 16.72
C GLU A 334 -2.64 9.21 15.87
N ALA A 335 -1.94 8.48 14.98
CA ALA A 335 -1.05 9.08 13.99
C ALA A 335 -1.80 10.10 13.13
N HIS A 336 -3.06 9.82 12.82
CA HIS A 336 -4.04 10.72 12.18
C HIS A 336 -5.19 11.01 13.14
N GLY A 337 -5.87 12.14 12.95
CA GLY A 337 -7.03 12.53 13.77
C GLY A 337 -8.32 11.78 13.42
N ILE A 338 -8.32 11.00 12.36
CA ILE A 338 -9.47 10.27 11.81
C ILE A 338 -8.97 8.99 11.10
N VAL A 339 -9.90 8.24 10.50
CA VAL A 339 -9.63 6.97 9.82
C VAL A 339 -8.45 7.06 8.84
N VAL A 340 -7.50 6.12 8.99
CA VAL A 340 -6.46 5.84 8.00
C VAL A 340 -7.12 5.11 6.83
N THR A 341 -7.11 5.72 5.68
CA THR A 341 -7.80 5.19 4.49
C THR A 341 -6.94 4.21 3.70
N ASP A 342 -5.64 4.47 3.63
CA ASP A 342 -4.71 3.59 2.94
C ASP A 342 -3.29 3.71 3.50
N VAL A 343 -2.49 2.66 3.30
CA VAL A 343 -1.07 2.61 3.65
C VAL A 343 -0.27 1.94 2.54
N ALA A 344 0.96 2.40 2.30
CA ALA A 344 1.84 1.82 1.29
C ALA A 344 3.30 1.86 1.76
N PHE A 345 4.01 0.73 1.61
CA PHE A 345 5.45 0.69 1.86
C PHE A 345 6.23 1.37 0.75
N VAL A 346 7.35 1.99 1.12
CA VAL A 346 8.35 2.42 0.15
C VAL A 346 8.92 1.17 -0.53
N PRO A 347 8.94 1.12 -1.88
CA PRO A 347 9.42 -0.05 -2.61
C PRO A 347 10.87 -0.40 -2.28
N GLU A 348 11.21 -1.68 -2.30
CA GLU A 348 12.56 -2.19 -2.02
C GLU A 348 13.48 -2.15 -3.26
N SER A 349 13.14 -1.31 -4.24
CA SER A 349 13.96 -1.01 -5.42
C SER A 349 15.24 -0.23 -5.03
N GLU A 350 16.17 -0.09 -5.96
CA GLU A 350 17.40 0.72 -5.76
C GLU A 350 17.05 2.14 -5.29
N ARG A 351 16.13 2.81 -5.98
CA ARG A 351 15.64 4.14 -5.60
C ARG A 351 14.95 4.15 -4.24
N GLY A 352 14.16 3.14 -3.95
CA GLY A 352 13.50 2.99 -2.64
C GLY A 352 14.50 2.83 -1.51
N ARG A 353 15.57 2.04 -1.68
CA ARG A 353 16.64 1.88 -0.69
C ARG A 353 17.36 3.18 -0.38
N GLU A 354 17.60 4.03 -1.38
CA GLU A 354 18.12 5.38 -1.17
C GLU A 354 17.17 6.21 -0.28
N LEU A 355 15.86 6.12 -0.53
CA LEU A 355 14.84 6.83 0.25
C LEU A 355 14.74 6.32 1.70
N LEU A 356 15.03 5.04 1.95
CA LEU A 356 15.04 4.46 3.31
C LEU A 356 16.18 4.97 4.19
N ALA A 357 17.26 5.48 3.62
CA ALA A 357 18.42 6.05 4.35
C ALA A 357 18.89 5.17 5.53
N GLY A 358 18.98 3.86 5.32
CA GLY A 358 19.43 2.89 6.33
C GLY A 358 18.34 2.45 7.33
N ASN A 359 17.08 2.85 7.17
CA ASN A 359 15.97 2.24 7.90
C ASN A 359 15.60 0.89 7.27
N GLU A 360 15.01 0.00 8.07
CA GLU A 360 14.60 -1.33 7.62
C GLU A 360 13.39 -1.27 6.69
N ALA A 361 12.42 -0.41 7.01
CA ALA A 361 11.27 -0.14 6.16
C ALA A 361 10.75 1.28 6.39
N ALA A 362 10.01 1.80 5.42
CA ALA A 362 9.25 3.03 5.54
C ALA A 362 7.83 2.81 5.01
N LEU A 363 6.85 3.26 5.78
CA LEU A 363 5.44 3.15 5.46
C LEU A 363 4.85 4.56 5.34
N LEU A 364 4.16 4.83 4.24
CA LEU A 364 3.31 6.02 4.09
C LEU A 364 1.88 5.68 4.50
N SER A 365 1.25 6.57 5.23
CA SER A 365 -0.17 6.51 5.57
C SER A 365 -0.90 7.75 5.10
N VAL A 366 -2.10 7.57 4.59
CA VAL A 366 -3.01 8.66 4.22
C VAL A 366 -4.34 8.50 4.94
N ALA A 367 -5.00 9.64 5.19
CA ALA A 367 -6.26 9.65 5.91
C ALA A 367 -7.20 10.76 5.40
N VAL A 368 -8.43 10.71 5.85
CA VAL A 368 -9.46 11.72 5.55
C VAL A 368 -9.08 13.12 6.07
N ASP A 369 -8.10 13.23 7.01
CA ASP A 369 -7.53 14.50 7.48
C ASP A 369 -6.66 15.22 6.44
N SER A 370 -6.64 14.74 5.20
CA SER A 370 -5.89 15.30 4.07
C SER A 370 -4.37 15.22 4.21
N ARG A 371 -3.85 14.40 5.13
CA ARG A 371 -2.42 14.29 5.42
C ARG A 371 -1.83 12.99 4.91
N CYS A 372 -0.62 13.09 4.39
CA CYS A 372 0.26 11.96 4.12
C CYS A 372 1.41 11.97 5.13
N LYS A 373 1.55 10.90 5.89
CA LYS A 373 2.55 10.76 6.96
C LYS A 373 3.49 9.61 6.71
N LEU A 374 4.73 9.80 7.13
CA LEU A 374 5.81 8.83 7.06
C LEU A 374 6.02 8.16 8.41
N HIS A 375 6.11 6.84 8.39
CA HIS A 375 6.47 5.98 9.51
C HIS A 375 7.75 5.23 9.17
N LEU A 376 8.81 5.48 9.92
CA LEU A 376 10.10 4.82 9.73
C LEU A 376 10.25 3.68 10.71
N LEU A 377 10.62 2.51 10.21
CA LEU A 377 11.03 1.37 11.01
C LEU A 377 12.57 1.36 11.01
N PRO A 378 13.21 1.72 12.13
CA PRO A 378 14.66 1.75 12.18
C PRO A 378 15.23 0.34 12.07
N ALA A 379 16.35 0.21 11.35
CA ALA A 379 17.05 -1.06 11.25
C ALA A 379 17.49 -1.53 12.65
N ARG A 380 17.11 -2.74 12.99
CA ARG A 380 17.53 -3.35 14.23
C ARG A 380 18.98 -3.80 14.07
N ARG A 381 19.87 -3.28 14.90
CA ARG A 381 21.22 -3.83 14.99
C ARG A 381 21.14 -5.23 15.61
N SER A 382 21.09 -6.25 14.78
CA SER A 382 21.30 -7.63 15.24
C SER A 382 22.76 -7.81 15.57
N LEU A 383 23.05 -8.37 16.73
CA LEU A 383 24.41 -8.82 17.03
C LEU A 383 24.77 -9.91 16.01
N PRO A 384 25.94 -9.83 15.37
CA PRO A 384 26.34 -10.85 14.42
C PRO A 384 26.39 -12.23 15.13
N VAL A 385 25.92 -13.26 14.45
CA VAL A 385 25.76 -14.62 15.01
C VAL A 385 27.04 -15.13 15.67
N TRP A 386 28.22 -14.83 15.08
CA TRP A 386 29.52 -15.21 15.64
C TRP A 386 29.76 -14.59 17.03
N MET A 387 29.28 -13.35 17.26
CA MET A 387 29.44 -12.69 18.58
C MET A 387 28.52 -13.34 19.63
N LEU A 388 27.32 -13.78 19.22
CA LEU A 388 26.41 -14.54 20.08
C LEU A 388 27.04 -15.91 20.46
N LEU A 389 27.66 -16.59 19.48
CA LEU A 389 28.37 -17.85 19.70
C LEU A 389 29.55 -17.68 20.64
N LEU A 390 30.35 -16.61 20.48
CA LEU A 390 31.43 -16.28 21.38
C LEU A 390 30.94 -16.00 22.80
N LEU A 391 29.83 -15.29 22.96
CA LEU A 391 29.23 -15.01 24.25
C LEU A 391 28.72 -16.31 24.91
N CYS A 392 28.07 -17.20 24.17
CA CYS A 392 27.67 -18.53 24.65
C CYS A 392 28.88 -19.39 25.04
N ALA A 393 29.93 -19.42 24.20
CA ALA A 393 31.15 -20.16 24.51
C ALA A 393 31.84 -19.61 25.79
N GLY A 394 31.92 -18.28 25.94
CA GLY A 394 32.43 -17.62 27.13
C GLY A 394 31.65 -17.95 28.39
N LEU A 395 30.31 -18.01 28.30
CA LEU A 395 29.46 -18.43 29.44
C LEU A 395 29.69 -19.89 29.82
N ILE A 396 29.86 -20.80 28.84
CA ILE A 396 30.14 -22.20 29.07
C ILE A 396 31.50 -22.36 29.77
N VAL A 397 32.56 -21.73 29.24
CA VAL A 397 33.89 -21.77 29.83
C VAL A 397 33.87 -21.15 31.24
N GLY A 398 33.21 -20.00 31.41
CA GLY A 398 33.06 -19.37 32.72
C GLY A 398 32.36 -20.26 33.76
N SER A 399 31.29 -20.97 33.36
CA SER A 399 30.58 -21.89 34.23
C SER A 399 31.44 -23.12 34.62
N ILE A 400 32.26 -23.62 33.69
CA ILE A 400 33.20 -24.71 33.97
C ILE A 400 34.26 -24.24 34.97
N VAL A 401 34.84 -23.06 34.79
CA VAL A 401 35.85 -22.51 35.72
C VAL A 401 35.27 -22.30 37.13
N VAL A 402 34.04 -21.74 37.20
CA VAL A 402 33.37 -21.56 38.50
C VAL A 402 33.09 -22.90 39.17
N LEU A 403 32.65 -23.91 38.43
CA LEU A 403 32.45 -25.28 38.96
C LEU A 403 33.75 -25.90 39.45
N GLN A 404 34.87 -25.76 38.74
CA GLN A 404 36.18 -26.25 39.17
C GLN A 404 36.68 -25.54 40.43
N LEU A 405 36.45 -24.23 40.55
CA LEU A 405 36.83 -23.48 41.76
C LEU A 405 35.95 -23.81 42.97
N ALA A 406 34.65 -24.04 42.76
CA ALA A 406 33.70 -24.35 43.82
C ALA A 406 33.81 -25.82 44.31
N PHE A 407 34.17 -26.74 43.40
CA PHE A 407 34.24 -28.15 43.63
C PHE A 407 35.54 -28.73 43.05
N PRO A 408 36.71 -28.50 43.69
CA PRO A 408 37.99 -29.03 43.21
C PRO A 408 37.97 -30.56 43.27
N GLY A 409 37.97 -31.20 42.07
CA GLY A 409 37.95 -32.66 41.92
C GLY A 409 36.67 -33.24 41.30
N PHE A 410 35.78 -32.43 40.79
CA PHE A 410 34.52 -32.87 40.15
C PHE A 410 34.63 -33.13 38.63
N LEU A 411 35.77 -32.78 38.00
CA LEU A 411 36.11 -33.06 36.59
C LEU A 411 37.47 -33.73 36.52
#